data_f73351f436ebcf48a54af751cda596b8
#
_entry.id   f73351f436ebcf48a54af751cda596b8
#
_cell.length_a   1.000
_cell.length_b   1.000
_cell.length_c   1.000
_cell.angle_alpha   90.00
_cell.angle_beta   90.00
_cell.angle_gamma   90.00
#
_symmetry.space_group_name_H-M   'P 1'
#
loop_
_entity.id
_entity.type
_entity.pdbx_description
1 polymer ?
#
loop_
_entity_poly.entity_id
_entity_poly.type
_entity_poly.pdbx_seq_one_letter_code
_entity_poly.pdbx_strand_id
1 'polypeptide(L)'
;MSELSKRLRFFTCLTLIFYATNVDSLANSVTEHNASEELKSLQSMMDSDEYDKVLTRSQSILLSAGQKNDLYLIASYYAGIASYHKKNYLQSSRYLLNYKSNEGISSLDELANLYWGLNLVQLDYKLPAIHELRKFKKKYKDSFFYPEAVYHIALINYEYNSLSQSIEDLNELESFRVENDLKIQIHLLKGKILIGLSRYAEAEAEFLNAKNLEDNDGSIYCHEAMSLLIKVAGQQYRWSDAVFYYNQIQESNLSQIQRINAAAYVMSSMEQMDKLDLGIINLERNLLDCRDSYLYDSCYEATNVYVNFLLKEKTPREVINKLRNLISESSDKNSVIEMWAFAGLEVLEKFFPENLSEIRVYYKNLVDRFEVNELSNRSLFKIAVHFLESNSQISINCYREIKNRSDSVYLMTALLRLHRLYNDQGKEESVEITEKEIKHAVIINGENGFNSLTKYDKILFNQIMDGQSGMIVDSNAMNELVCSLISPKRLAVRKISKRK
;
A
#
# COMPACT_ATOMS: atom_id res chain seq x y z
N MET A 1 -1.22 20.06 9.68
CA MET A 1 -0.17 20.50 8.71
C MET A 1 0.94 19.50 8.82
N SER A 2 1.28 18.80 7.75
CA SER A 2 2.31 17.75 7.84
C SER A 2 3.69 18.36 8.11
N GLU A 3 4.43 17.75 8.99
CA GLU A 3 5.81 18.11 9.36
C GLU A 3 6.75 18.12 8.14
N LEU A 4 6.45 17.30 7.12
CA LEU A 4 7.12 17.28 5.82
C LEU A 4 7.09 18.68 5.13
N SER A 5 5.99 19.42 5.28
CA SER A 5 5.84 20.80 4.78
C SER A 5 6.79 21.78 5.49
N LYS A 6 7.00 21.62 6.80
CA LYS A 6 7.98 22.43 7.56
C LYS A 6 9.41 22.08 7.18
N ARG A 7 9.70 20.82 6.86
CA ARG A 7 11.01 20.35 6.39
C ARG A 7 11.37 20.93 5.03
N LEU A 8 10.40 20.98 4.11
CA LEU A 8 10.59 21.65 2.84
C LEU A 8 11.05 23.11 3.05
N ARG A 9 10.43 23.83 4.00
CA ARG A 9 10.74 25.25 4.29
C ARG A 9 12.18 25.48 4.68
N PHE A 10 12.78 24.59 5.46
CA PHE A 10 14.18 24.75 5.92
C PHE A 10 15.19 24.45 4.82
N PHE A 11 14.96 23.42 4.00
CA PHE A 11 15.90 22.99 2.96
C PHE A 11 15.83 23.86 1.71
N THR A 12 14.66 24.36 1.39
CA THR A 12 14.47 25.28 0.27
C THR A 12 15.15 26.64 0.51
N CYS A 13 15.27 27.10 1.78
CA CYS A 13 16.13 28.23 2.13
C CYS A 13 17.62 27.95 1.85
N LEU A 14 18.11 26.73 2.11
CA LEU A 14 19.50 26.34 1.86
C LEU A 14 19.80 26.20 0.37
N THR A 15 18.89 25.65 -0.43
CA THR A 15 19.04 25.57 -1.90
C THR A 15 18.98 26.95 -2.56
N LEU A 16 18.21 27.89 -2.03
CA LEU A 16 18.20 29.28 -2.50
C LEU A 16 19.53 30.01 -2.23
N ILE A 17 20.17 29.77 -1.09
CA ILE A 17 21.50 30.34 -0.78
C ILE A 17 22.54 29.77 -1.75
N PHE A 18 22.48 28.47 -2.04
CA PHE A 18 23.42 27.82 -2.98
C PHE A 18 23.15 28.22 -4.44
N TYR A 19 21.90 28.44 -4.83
CA TYR A 19 21.55 28.90 -6.18
C TYR A 19 21.86 30.38 -6.37
N ALA A 20 21.61 31.22 -5.36
CA ALA A 20 21.96 32.64 -5.40
C ALA A 20 23.46 32.88 -5.54
N THR A 21 24.28 32.03 -4.89
CA THR A 21 25.76 32.16 -5.00
C THR A 21 26.32 31.63 -6.33
N ASN A 22 25.60 30.76 -7.05
CA ASN A 22 26.01 30.26 -8.37
C ASN A 22 25.41 31.05 -9.54
N VAL A 23 24.23 31.69 -9.34
CA VAL A 23 23.56 32.52 -10.37
C VAL A 23 24.31 33.84 -10.63
N ASP A 24 25.02 34.39 -9.64
CA ASP A 24 25.83 35.60 -9.85
C ASP A 24 26.97 35.41 -10.87
N SER A 25 27.32 34.17 -11.23
CA SER A 25 28.31 33.87 -12.28
C SER A 25 27.69 33.68 -13.69
N LEU A 26 26.37 33.62 -13.82
CA LEU A 26 25.63 33.30 -15.06
C LEU A 26 24.74 34.46 -15.58
N ALA A 27 24.80 35.62 -14.98
CA ALA A 27 23.90 36.76 -15.21
C ALA A 27 24.12 37.48 -16.57
N ASN A 28 23.89 36.81 -17.69
CA ASN A 28 23.99 37.48 -19.00
C ASN A 28 22.83 37.22 -19.98
N SER A 29 21.67 36.65 -19.55
CA SER A 29 20.50 36.57 -20.43
C SER A 29 19.17 36.89 -19.72
N VAL A 30 18.26 37.53 -20.43
CA VAL A 30 16.88 37.83 -19.96
C VAL A 30 16.13 36.59 -19.56
N THR A 31 16.48 35.43 -20.13
CA THR A 31 15.87 34.12 -19.83
C THR A 31 16.27 33.58 -18.45
N GLU A 32 17.50 33.85 -18.00
CA GLU A 32 18.01 33.39 -16.69
C GLU A 32 17.43 34.21 -15.55
N HIS A 33 17.24 35.52 -15.74
CA HIS A 33 16.59 36.39 -14.76
C HIS A 33 15.13 35.93 -14.51
N ASN A 34 14.39 35.64 -15.59
CA ASN A 34 13.02 35.12 -15.49
C ASN A 34 12.96 33.76 -14.79
N ALA A 35 13.93 32.86 -15.01
CA ALA A 35 13.96 31.56 -14.35
C ALA A 35 14.20 31.69 -12.83
N SER A 36 15.07 32.61 -12.40
CA SER A 36 15.33 32.88 -10.99
C SER A 36 14.10 33.48 -10.26
N GLU A 37 13.37 34.39 -10.91
CA GLU A 37 12.15 34.98 -10.34
C GLU A 37 11.03 33.95 -10.21
N GLU A 38 10.81 33.13 -11.24
CA GLU A 38 9.80 32.07 -11.21
C GLU A 38 10.13 31.00 -10.16
N LEU A 39 11.41 30.61 -10.02
CA LEU A 39 11.85 29.69 -8.98
C LEU A 39 11.50 30.23 -7.58
N LYS A 40 11.81 31.50 -7.30
CA LYS A 40 11.47 32.16 -6.03
C LYS A 40 9.96 32.23 -5.80
N SER A 41 9.20 32.55 -6.85
CA SER A 41 7.74 32.62 -6.78
C SER A 41 7.12 31.25 -6.46
N LEU A 42 7.48 30.21 -7.20
CA LEU A 42 6.99 28.84 -6.98
C LEU A 42 7.41 28.31 -5.61
N GLN A 43 8.64 28.61 -5.19
CA GLN A 43 9.15 28.30 -3.86
C GLN A 43 8.29 28.93 -2.76
N SER A 44 8.03 30.23 -2.83
CA SER A 44 7.20 30.97 -1.86
C SER A 44 5.79 30.38 -1.74
N MET A 45 5.19 29.98 -2.87
CA MET A 45 3.89 29.29 -2.88
C MET A 45 3.96 27.91 -2.24
N MET A 46 5.04 27.14 -2.47
CA MET A 46 5.27 25.84 -1.80
C MET A 46 5.42 26.01 -0.30
N ASP A 47 6.20 27.00 0.15
CA ASP A 47 6.42 27.29 1.56
C ASP A 47 5.13 27.71 2.28
N SER A 48 4.15 28.22 1.54
CA SER A 48 2.83 28.61 2.03
C SER A 48 1.77 27.51 1.88
N ASP A 49 2.15 26.29 1.47
CA ASP A 49 1.26 25.17 1.17
C ASP A 49 0.20 25.46 0.07
N GLU A 50 0.45 26.44 -0.78
CA GLU A 50 -0.47 26.88 -1.83
C GLU A 50 -0.36 25.99 -3.10
N TYR A 51 -0.48 24.66 -2.95
CA TYR A 51 -0.22 23.67 -4.00
C TYR A 51 -1.05 23.88 -5.27
N ASP A 52 -2.28 24.36 -5.16
CA ASP A 52 -3.12 24.65 -6.33
C ASP A 52 -2.58 25.82 -7.17
N LYS A 53 -2.04 26.85 -6.50
CA LYS A 53 -1.40 27.98 -7.20
C LYS A 53 -0.11 27.53 -7.87
N VAL A 54 0.71 26.68 -7.17
CA VAL A 54 1.92 26.09 -7.74
C VAL A 54 1.58 25.31 -9.01
N LEU A 55 0.55 24.45 -8.97
CA LEU A 55 0.13 23.66 -10.12
C LEU A 55 -0.33 24.55 -11.29
N THR A 56 -1.20 25.54 -11.02
CA THR A 56 -1.70 26.46 -12.05
C THR A 56 -0.55 27.24 -12.70
N ARG A 57 0.35 27.80 -11.90
CA ARG A 57 1.51 28.55 -12.39
C ARG A 57 2.46 27.66 -13.18
N SER A 58 2.81 26.49 -12.64
CA SER A 58 3.68 25.53 -13.32
C SER A 58 3.09 25.05 -14.64
N GLN A 59 1.79 24.79 -14.72
CA GLN A 59 1.12 24.39 -15.96
C GLN A 59 1.19 25.51 -17.02
N SER A 60 1.01 26.78 -16.63
CA SER A 60 1.17 27.92 -17.53
C SER A 60 2.60 27.98 -18.11
N ILE A 61 3.61 27.78 -17.28
CA ILE A 61 5.01 27.75 -17.71
C ILE A 61 5.27 26.55 -18.66
N LEU A 62 4.77 25.37 -18.31
CA LEU A 62 4.94 24.15 -19.13
C LEU A 62 4.32 24.26 -20.52
N LEU A 63 3.26 25.06 -20.66
CA LEU A 63 2.61 25.33 -21.95
C LEU A 63 3.39 26.35 -22.80
N SER A 64 4.10 27.29 -22.19
CA SER A 64 4.80 28.39 -22.87
C SER A 64 6.29 28.11 -23.09
N ALA A 65 6.93 27.34 -22.21
CA ALA A 65 8.37 27.07 -22.25
C ALA A 65 8.70 25.84 -23.10
N GLY A 66 9.84 25.89 -23.83
CA GLY A 66 10.38 24.71 -24.54
C GLY A 66 10.93 23.67 -23.58
N GLN A 67 10.84 22.37 -23.94
CA GLN A 67 11.19 21.24 -23.08
C GLN A 67 12.64 21.22 -22.55
N LYS A 68 13.56 21.94 -23.16
CA LYS A 68 14.98 22.04 -22.75
C LYS A 68 15.29 23.34 -22.00
N ASN A 69 14.29 24.11 -21.60
CA ASN A 69 14.48 25.35 -20.88
C ASN A 69 14.46 25.10 -19.37
N ASP A 70 15.28 25.79 -18.62
CA ASP A 70 15.33 25.71 -17.14
C ASP A 70 13.98 26.00 -16.51
N LEU A 71 13.20 26.95 -17.06
CA LEU A 71 11.83 27.23 -16.62
C LEU A 71 10.92 26.01 -16.74
N TYR A 72 11.05 25.22 -17.82
CA TYR A 72 10.28 23.98 -17.98
C TYR A 72 10.66 22.93 -16.91
N LEU A 73 11.97 22.81 -16.61
CA LEU A 73 12.47 21.90 -15.60
C LEU A 73 12.00 22.33 -14.20
N ILE A 74 12.15 23.60 -13.86
CA ILE A 74 11.66 24.18 -12.60
C ILE A 74 10.14 23.94 -12.45
N ALA A 75 9.36 24.24 -13.47
CA ALA A 75 7.92 24.04 -13.43
C ALA A 75 7.55 22.55 -13.31
N SER A 76 8.25 21.65 -14.00
CA SER A 76 8.05 20.21 -13.88
C SER A 76 8.37 19.69 -12.46
N TYR A 77 9.45 20.18 -11.87
CA TYR A 77 9.86 19.84 -10.51
C TYR A 77 8.79 20.26 -9.48
N TYR A 78 8.40 21.55 -9.48
CA TYR A 78 7.42 22.05 -8.51
C TYR A 78 6.03 21.46 -8.71
N ALA A 79 5.59 21.29 -9.97
CA ALA A 79 4.33 20.59 -10.26
C ALA A 79 4.34 19.15 -9.76
N GLY A 80 5.50 18.48 -9.86
CA GLY A 80 5.69 17.14 -9.35
C GLY A 80 5.50 17.07 -7.83
N ILE A 81 6.20 17.92 -7.08
CA ILE A 81 6.12 17.94 -5.62
C ILE A 81 4.71 18.39 -5.14
N ALA A 82 4.16 19.45 -5.73
CA ALA A 82 2.81 19.91 -5.38
C ALA A 82 1.74 18.84 -5.63
N SER A 83 1.85 18.08 -6.75
CA SER A 83 0.95 16.94 -7.02
C SER A 83 1.08 15.84 -5.99
N TYR A 84 2.30 15.56 -5.49
CA TYR A 84 2.52 14.59 -4.41
C TYR A 84 1.78 14.99 -3.14
N HIS A 85 1.93 16.24 -2.69
CA HIS A 85 1.24 16.74 -1.50
C HIS A 85 -0.29 16.73 -1.65
N LYS A 86 -0.78 16.87 -2.86
CA LYS A 86 -2.22 16.70 -3.19
C LYS A 86 -2.63 15.23 -3.33
N LYS A 87 -1.73 14.28 -3.05
CA LYS A 87 -1.96 12.84 -3.19
C LYS A 87 -2.28 12.39 -4.63
N ASN A 88 -1.96 13.22 -5.62
CA ASN A 88 -2.08 12.86 -7.03
C ASN A 88 -0.76 12.24 -7.55
N TYR A 89 -0.45 11.06 -7.04
CA TYR A 89 0.86 10.42 -7.21
C TYR A 89 1.18 10.08 -8.68
N LEU A 90 0.17 9.70 -9.46
CA LEU A 90 0.37 9.42 -10.89
C LEU A 90 0.76 10.69 -11.67
N GLN A 91 0.10 11.82 -11.39
CA GLN A 91 0.43 13.09 -12.02
C GLN A 91 1.79 13.61 -11.55
N SER A 92 2.07 13.50 -10.25
CA SER A 92 3.38 13.80 -9.68
C SER A 92 4.50 13.03 -10.40
N SER A 93 4.32 11.73 -10.58
CA SER A 93 5.27 10.87 -11.29
C SER A 93 5.50 11.32 -12.74
N ARG A 94 4.46 11.77 -13.44
CA ARG A 94 4.59 12.29 -14.82
C ARG A 94 5.44 13.56 -14.88
N TYR A 95 5.22 14.50 -13.95
CA TYR A 95 6.00 15.73 -13.89
C TYR A 95 7.46 15.47 -13.51
N LEU A 96 7.71 14.63 -12.49
CA LEU A 96 9.06 14.26 -12.08
C LEU A 96 9.80 13.47 -13.15
N LEU A 97 9.10 12.62 -13.92
CA LEU A 97 9.70 11.93 -15.06
C LEU A 97 10.11 12.91 -16.16
N ASN A 98 9.27 13.92 -16.46
CA ASN A 98 9.62 14.96 -17.41
C ASN A 98 10.87 15.74 -16.96
N TYR A 99 10.97 16.07 -15.66
CA TYR A 99 12.14 16.70 -15.07
C TYR A 99 13.39 15.83 -15.26
N LYS A 100 13.34 14.57 -14.84
CA LYS A 100 14.48 13.63 -14.91
C LYS A 100 14.92 13.29 -16.32
N SER A 101 14.00 13.26 -17.28
CA SER A 101 14.30 12.89 -18.69
C SER A 101 15.02 14.00 -19.47
N ASN A 102 15.11 15.21 -18.94
CA ASN A 102 15.69 16.37 -19.60
C ASN A 102 16.93 16.92 -18.87
N GLU A 103 17.73 16.04 -18.25
CA GLU A 103 18.95 16.43 -17.52
C GLU A 103 18.67 17.50 -16.47
N GLY A 104 17.92 17.15 -15.42
CA GLY A 104 17.42 18.07 -14.39
C GLY A 104 18.47 19.01 -13.80
N ILE A 105 18.03 19.97 -13.02
CA ILE A 105 18.88 20.97 -12.39
C ILE A 105 19.52 20.36 -11.13
N SER A 106 20.83 20.29 -11.07
CA SER A 106 21.62 19.60 -10.04
C SER A 106 21.18 19.95 -8.60
N SER A 107 20.84 21.19 -8.32
CA SER A 107 20.36 21.64 -6.99
C SER A 107 18.98 21.16 -6.60
N LEU A 108 18.16 20.72 -7.57
CA LEU A 108 16.79 20.20 -7.37
C LEU A 108 16.74 18.66 -7.44
N ASP A 109 17.82 18.03 -7.92
CA ASP A 109 17.88 16.59 -8.15
C ASP A 109 17.65 15.74 -6.91
N GLU A 110 18.12 16.18 -5.76
CA GLU A 110 18.00 15.43 -4.52
C GLU A 110 16.54 15.16 -4.18
N LEU A 111 15.74 16.22 -4.04
CA LEU A 111 14.33 16.09 -3.73
C LEU A 111 13.53 15.47 -4.88
N ALA A 112 13.86 15.76 -6.14
CA ALA A 112 13.23 15.13 -7.28
C ALA A 112 13.40 13.60 -7.27
N ASN A 113 14.58 13.10 -6.92
CA ASN A 113 14.85 11.67 -6.81
C ASN A 113 14.15 11.04 -5.61
N LEU A 114 14.11 11.73 -4.47
CA LEU A 114 13.35 11.27 -3.30
C LEU A 114 11.86 11.13 -3.63
N TYR A 115 11.23 12.22 -4.07
CA TYR A 115 9.80 12.21 -4.38
C TYR A 115 9.43 11.27 -5.53
N TRP A 116 10.34 11.03 -6.46
CA TRP A 116 10.18 9.98 -7.46
C TRP A 116 10.05 8.60 -6.80
N GLY A 117 10.97 8.25 -5.90
CA GLY A 117 10.93 7.01 -5.14
C GLY A 117 9.66 6.89 -4.27
N LEU A 118 9.30 7.96 -3.56
CA LEU A 118 8.09 8.01 -2.71
C LEU A 118 6.80 7.88 -3.52
N ASN A 119 6.72 8.49 -4.71
CA ASN A 119 5.58 8.29 -5.61
C ASN A 119 5.39 6.82 -6.00
N LEU A 120 6.50 6.13 -6.29
CA LEU A 120 6.46 4.71 -6.64
C LEU A 120 5.97 3.87 -5.45
N VAL A 121 6.34 4.23 -4.21
CA VAL A 121 5.78 3.61 -2.99
C VAL A 121 4.28 3.82 -2.92
N GLN A 122 3.80 5.05 -3.08
CA GLN A 122 2.37 5.38 -3.00
C GLN A 122 1.54 4.76 -4.11
N LEU A 123 2.14 4.48 -5.26
CA LEU A 123 1.52 3.79 -6.40
C LEU A 123 1.65 2.26 -6.29
N ASP A 124 2.17 1.73 -5.18
CA ASP A 124 2.42 0.30 -4.92
C ASP A 124 3.39 -0.36 -5.93
N TYR A 125 4.26 0.44 -6.57
CA TYR A 125 5.32 -0.08 -7.45
C TYR A 125 6.58 -0.42 -6.64
N LYS A 126 6.48 -1.43 -5.75
CA LYS A 126 7.46 -1.74 -4.70
C LYS A 126 8.88 -1.97 -5.21
N LEU A 127 9.07 -2.79 -6.27
CA LEU A 127 10.42 -3.04 -6.81
C LEU A 127 11.03 -1.81 -7.48
N PRO A 128 10.33 -1.07 -8.36
CA PRO A 128 10.84 0.21 -8.84
C PRO A 128 11.13 1.19 -7.70
N ALA A 129 10.26 1.26 -6.68
CA ALA A 129 10.44 2.14 -5.54
C ALA A 129 11.74 1.83 -4.76
N ILE A 130 11.94 0.57 -4.36
CA ILE A 130 13.15 0.19 -3.61
C ILE A 130 14.42 0.41 -4.43
N HIS A 131 14.37 0.19 -5.75
CA HIS A 131 15.49 0.45 -6.64
C HIS A 131 15.86 1.94 -6.67
N GLU A 132 14.90 2.83 -6.87
CA GLU A 132 15.15 4.27 -6.90
C GLU A 132 15.55 4.83 -5.52
N LEU A 133 14.92 4.37 -4.44
CA LEU A 133 15.30 4.76 -3.09
C LEU A 133 16.71 4.26 -2.71
N ARG A 134 17.13 3.08 -3.17
CA ARG A 134 18.51 2.61 -2.99
C ARG A 134 19.51 3.43 -3.78
N LYS A 135 19.16 3.91 -4.99
CA LYS A 135 19.99 4.89 -5.71
C LYS A 135 20.12 6.20 -4.93
N PHE A 136 19.02 6.69 -4.37
CA PHE A 136 19.01 7.86 -3.50
C PHE A 136 19.93 7.65 -2.29
N LYS A 137 19.73 6.56 -1.55
CA LYS A 137 20.54 6.15 -0.39
C LYS A 137 22.05 6.13 -0.73
N LYS A 138 22.41 5.64 -1.90
CA LYS A 138 23.81 5.57 -2.35
C LYS A 138 24.41 6.94 -2.69
N LYS A 139 23.62 7.81 -3.37
CA LYS A 139 24.08 9.09 -3.91
C LYS A 139 24.09 10.19 -2.85
N TYR A 140 23.13 10.20 -1.92
CA TYR A 140 22.85 11.30 -1.00
C TYR A 140 22.99 10.86 0.47
N LYS A 141 24.18 10.33 0.85
CA LYS A 141 24.43 9.79 2.20
C LYS A 141 24.33 10.82 3.32
N ASP A 142 24.68 12.06 3.02
CA ASP A 142 24.68 13.19 3.96
C ASP A 142 23.38 14.00 3.88
N SER A 143 22.38 13.52 3.13
CA SER A 143 21.10 14.18 2.97
C SER A 143 20.31 14.20 4.28
N PHE A 144 19.66 15.32 4.53
CA PHE A 144 18.65 15.42 5.61
C PHE A 144 17.51 14.40 5.41
N PHE A 145 17.18 14.06 4.17
CA PHE A 145 16.11 13.11 3.80
C PHE A 145 16.60 11.65 3.70
N TYR A 146 17.86 11.39 4.01
CA TYR A 146 18.39 10.04 4.03
C TYR A 146 17.58 9.09 4.92
N PRO A 147 17.20 9.47 6.17
CA PRO A 147 16.36 8.62 7.02
C PRO A 147 15.00 8.29 6.44
N GLU A 148 14.36 9.24 5.75
CA GLU A 148 13.09 9.02 5.07
C GLU A 148 13.19 7.93 3.99
N ALA A 149 14.23 8.03 3.14
CA ALA A 149 14.47 7.04 2.09
C ALA A 149 14.75 5.64 2.68
N VAL A 150 15.58 5.55 3.72
CA VAL A 150 15.92 4.28 4.39
C VAL A 150 14.70 3.68 5.09
N TYR A 151 13.88 4.49 5.74
CA TYR A 151 12.63 4.04 6.35
C TYR A 151 11.70 3.37 5.31
N HIS A 152 11.52 4.00 4.15
CA HIS A 152 10.67 3.42 3.10
C HIS A 152 11.29 2.16 2.46
N ILE A 153 12.62 2.06 2.36
CA ILE A 153 13.30 0.83 1.97
C ILE A 153 12.99 -0.29 2.98
N ALA A 154 13.12 0.01 4.28
CA ALA A 154 12.83 -0.93 5.35
C ALA A 154 11.37 -1.37 5.35
N LEU A 155 10.43 -0.44 5.13
CA LEU A 155 9.01 -0.72 5.03
C LEU A 155 8.71 -1.70 3.89
N ILE A 156 9.27 -1.47 2.69
CA ILE A 156 9.11 -2.38 1.54
C ILE A 156 9.73 -3.75 1.86
N ASN A 157 10.92 -3.81 2.48
CA ASN A 157 11.55 -5.06 2.88
C ASN A 157 10.68 -5.82 3.90
N TYR A 158 10.04 -5.13 4.85
CA TYR A 158 9.08 -5.71 5.79
C TYR A 158 7.88 -6.33 5.07
N GLU A 159 7.27 -5.61 4.13
CA GLU A 159 6.14 -6.08 3.33
C GLU A 159 6.50 -7.31 2.46
N TYR A 160 7.75 -7.41 2.02
CA TYR A 160 8.29 -8.61 1.37
C TYR A 160 8.73 -9.72 2.33
N ASN A 161 8.42 -9.58 3.63
CA ASN A 161 8.84 -10.52 4.67
C ASN A 161 10.37 -10.72 4.77
N SER A 162 11.15 -9.74 4.28
CA SER A 162 12.61 -9.71 4.40
C SER A 162 13.00 -9.07 5.74
N LEU A 163 12.57 -9.69 6.85
CA LEU A 163 12.61 -9.10 8.18
C LEU A 163 14.03 -8.74 8.65
N SER A 164 15.03 -9.60 8.36
CA SER A 164 16.42 -9.33 8.74
C SER A 164 16.97 -8.09 8.03
N GLN A 165 16.73 -7.96 6.73
CA GLN A 165 17.18 -6.79 5.97
C GLN A 165 16.46 -5.51 6.44
N SER A 166 15.17 -5.62 6.71
CA SER A 166 14.37 -4.49 7.19
C SER A 166 14.86 -3.96 8.54
N ILE A 167 15.19 -4.85 9.51
CA ILE A 167 15.70 -4.42 10.80
C ILE A 167 17.11 -3.82 10.70
N GLU A 168 17.96 -4.34 9.81
CA GLU A 168 19.30 -3.78 9.53
C GLU A 168 19.20 -2.36 8.98
N ASP A 169 18.32 -2.12 7.97
CA ASP A 169 18.09 -0.80 7.41
C ASP A 169 17.61 0.20 8.50
N LEU A 170 16.73 -0.22 9.41
CA LEU A 170 16.25 0.66 10.49
C LEU A 170 17.31 0.90 11.58
N ASN A 171 18.18 -0.07 11.87
CA ASN A 171 19.26 0.12 12.85
C ASN A 171 20.30 1.12 12.36
N GLU A 172 20.51 1.20 11.06
CA GLU A 172 21.39 2.23 10.46
C GLU A 172 20.93 3.65 10.85
N LEU A 173 19.62 3.87 11.06
CA LEU A 173 19.06 5.17 11.41
C LEU A 173 19.30 5.61 12.85
N GLU A 174 19.78 4.75 13.74
CA GLU A 174 20.03 5.10 15.15
C GLU A 174 21.09 6.20 15.33
N SER A 175 22.02 6.31 14.40
CA SER A 175 23.04 7.35 14.40
C SER A 175 22.58 8.70 13.84
N PHE A 176 21.40 8.75 13.21
CA PHE A 176 20.89 9.96 12.57
C PHE A 176 19.98 10.74 13.49
N ARG A 177 20.05 12.07 13.39
CA ARG A 177 19.05 12.93 14.02
C ARG A 177 17.76 12.89 13.20
N VAL A 178 16.75 12.22 13.74
CA VAL A 178 15.46 12.03 13.09
C VAL A 178 14.40 12.81 13.88
N GLU A 179 13.43 13.39 13.16
CA GLU A 179 12.29 14.05 13.80
C GLU A 179 11.34 13.06 14.48
N ASN A 180 10.59 13.57 15.47
CA ASN A 180 9.75 12.71 16.31
C ASN A 180 8.75 11.85 15.51
N ASP A 181 8.07 12.42 14.51
CA ASP A 181 7.10 11.67 13.71
C ASP A 181 7.73 10.46 13.00
N LEU A 182 8.86 10.67 12.32
CA LEU A 182 9.56 9.57 11.65
C LEU A 182 10.19 8.61 12.67
N LYS A 183 10.68 9.13 13.81
CA LYS A 183 11.22 8.31 14.89
C LYS A 183 10.16 7.38 15.49
N ILE A 184 8.94 7.86 15.70
CA ILE A 184 7.80 7.04 16.15
C ILE A 184 7.50 5.95 15.11
N GLN A 185 7.43 6.30 13.84
CA GLN A 185 7.20 5.33 12.75
C GLN A 185 8.31 4.27 12.68
N ILE A 186 9.58 4.64 12.89
CA ILE A 186 10.72 3.72 12.98
C ILE A 186 10.53 2.74 14.14
N HIS A 187 10.20 3.22 15.34
CA HIS A 187 9.96 2.36 16.50
C HIS A 187 8.78 1.41 16.27
N LEU A 188 7.67 1.89 15.70
CA LEU A 188 6.53 1.06 15.35
C LEU A 188 6.89 -0.04 14.36
N LEU A 189 7.64 0.30 13.31
CA LEU A 189 8.07 -0.67 12.30
C LEU A 189 9.07 -1.68 12.87
N LYS A 190 10.06 -1.23 13.68
CA LYS A 190 10.99 -2.12 14.41
C LYS A 190 10.22 -3.11 15.28
N GLY A 191 9.27 -2.63 16.07
CA GLY A 191 8.45 -3.50 16.92
C GLY A 191 7.66 -4.54 16.13
N LYS A 192 7.05 -4.15 14.99
CA LYS A 192 6.34 -5.09 14.10
C LYS A 192 7.27 -6.16 13.53
N ILE A 193 8.47 -5.79 13.10
CA ILE A 193 9.49 -6.73 12.61
C ILE A 193 9.89 -7.70 13.72
N LEU A 194 10.12 -7.20 14.94
CA LEU A 194 10.51 -7.98 16.10
C LEU A 194 9.43 -9.00 16.51
N ILE A 195 8.14 -8.65 16.37
CA ILE A 195 7.05 -9.63 16.50
C ILE A 195 7.21 -10.75 15.46
N GLY A 196 7.45 -10.41 14.19
CA GLY A 196 7.68 -11.38 13.13
C GLY A 196 8.87 -12.31 13.39
N LEU A 197 9.89 -11.81 14.11
CA LEU A 197 11.06 -12.57 14.56
C LEU A 197 10.85 -13.26 15.92
N SER A 198 9.64 -13.20 16.50
CA SER A 198 9.30 -13.74 17.83
C SER A 198 10.12 -13.13 18.99
N ARG A 199 10.71 -11.94 18.81
CA ARG A 199 11.50 -11.19 19.81
C ARG A 199 10.59 -10.25 20.59
N TYR A 200 9.62 -10.80 21.31
CA TYR A 200 8.51 -10.05 21.90
C TYR A 200 8.93 -9.01 22.97
N ALA A 201 9.93 -9.32 23.81
CA ALA A 201 10.39 -8.36 24.82
C ALA A 201 11.03 -7.10 24.18
N GLU A 202 11.75 -7.27 23.09
CA GLU A 202 12.33 -6.14 22.37
C GLU A 202 11.25 -5.37 21.59
N ALA A 203 10.26 -6.08 21.02
CA ALA A 203 9.12 -5.45 20.37
C ALA A 203 8.34 -4.56 21.35
N GLU A 204 8.14 -5.02 22.59
CA GLU A 204 7.49 -4.25 23.63
C GLU A 204 8.27 -2.97 23.95
N ALA A 205 9.59 -3.05 24.09
CA ALA A 205 10.42 -1.87 24.32
C ALA A 205 10.29 -0.84 23.20
N GLU A 206 10.26 -1.30 21.94
CA GLU A 206 10.08 -0.42 20.79
C GLU A 206 8.70 0.28 20.80
N PHE A 207 7.62 -0.44 21.12
CA PHE A 207 6.28 0.17 21.19
C PHE A 207 6.15 1.13 22.39
N LEU A 208 6.78 0.86 23.52
CA LEU A 208 6.85 1.81 24.64
C LEU A 208 7.64 3.06 24.28
N ASN A 209 8.74 2.92 23.51
CA ASN A 209 9.50 4.05 23.00
C ASN A 209 8.64 4.90 22.05
N ALA A 210 7.90 4.27 21.11
CA ALA A 210 6.98 4.97 20.23
C ALA A 210 5.91 5.76 21.02
N LYS A 211 5.28 5.11 22.01
CA LYS A 211 4.28 5.73 22.89
C LYS A 211 4.84 6.94 23.67
N ASN A 212 6.05 6.82 24.20
CA ASN A 212 6.65 7.84 25.08
C ASN A 212 7.20 9.06 24.31
N LEU A 213 7.39 8.96 23.00
CA LEU A 213 7.83 10.09 22.15
C LEU A 213 6.70 11.06 21.80
N GLU A 214 5.46 10.70 22.09
CA GLU A 214 4.30 11.53 21.82
C GLU A 214 3.94 12.41 23.01
N ASP A 215 3.89 13.71 22.77
CA ASP A 215 3.49 14.70 23.78
C ASP A 215 1.96 14.74 24.03
N ASN A 216 1.16 14.03 23.23
CA ASN A 216 -0.30 13.99 23.30
C ASN A 216 -0.85 12.56 23.30
N ASP A 217 -1.53 12.16 24.36
CA ASP A 217 -2.19 10.84 24.53
C ASP A 217 -3.27 10.49 23.49
N GLY A 218 -3.53 11.35 22.52
CA GLY A 218 -4.61 11.20 21.54
C GLY A 218 -4.16 10.97 20.10
N SER A 219 -2.87 10.75 19.83
CA SER A 219 -2.41 10.57 18.47
C SER A 219 -2.68 9.16 17.93
N ILE A 220 -2.75 9.06 16.60
CA ILE A 220 -2.95 7.80 15.87
C ILE A 220 -1.82 6.80 16.20
N TYR A 221 -0.60 7.28 16.37
CA TYR A 221 0.57 6.43 16.61
C TYR A 221 0.60 5.86 18.04
N CYS A 222 0.19 6.65 19.04
CA CYS A 222 0.04 6.17 20.43
C CYS A 222 -0.96 5.01 20.49
N HIS A 223 -2.11 5.15 19.85
CA HIS A 223 -3.13 4.11 19.80
C HIS A 223 -2.66 2.85 19.04
N GLU A 224 -1.89 3.02 17.99
CA GLU A 224 -1.29 1.89 17.27
C GLU A 224 -0.28 1.16 18.16
N ALA A 225 0.61 1.88 18.85
CA ALA A 225 1.56 1.31 19.79
C ALA A 225 0.85 0.53 20.90
N MET A 226 -0.21 1.10 21.47
CA MET A 226 -0.99 0.43 22.52
C MET A 226 -1.69 -0.84 22.02
N SER A 227 -2.26 -0.82 20.82
CA SER A 227 -2.87 -2.02 20.21
C SER A 227 -1.85 -3.13 20.01
N LEU A 228 -0.63 -2.78 19.62
CA LEU A 228 0.47 -3.74 19.46
C LEU A 228 1.03 -4.23 20.81
N LEU A 229 1.01 -3.41 21.85
CA LEU A 229 1.33 -3.84 23.22
C LEU A 229 0.35 -4.90 23.73
N ILE A 230 -0.96 -4.77 23.45
CA ILE A 230 -1.96 -5.81 23.76
C ILE A 230 -1.55 -7.13 23.11
N LYS A 231 -1.21 -7.10 21.82
CA LYS A 231 -0.79 -8.27 21.06
C LYS A 231 0.47 -8.91 21.66
N VAL A 232 1.48 -8.11 21.96
CA VAL A 232 2.76 -8.59 22.52
C VAL A 232 2.56 -9.18 23.92
N ALA A 233 1.82 -8.53 24.79
CA ALA A 233 1.51 -9.04 26.14
C ALA A 233 0.79 -10.39 26.06
N GLY A 234 -0.18 -10.53 25.14
CA GLY A 234 -0.87 -11.80 24.90
C GLY A 234 0.08 -12.90 24.41
N GLN A 235 1.03 -12.59 23.51
CA GLN A 235 2.02 -13.56 23.01
C GLN A 235 3.02 -14.00 24.11
N GLN A 236 3.23 -13.17 25.11
CA GLN A 236 4.06 -13.47 26.28
C GLN A 236 3.28 -14.09 27.43
N TYR A 237 2.01 -14.45 27.24
CA TYR A 237 1.11 -14.99 28.27
C TYR A 237 0.88 -14.05 29.46
N ARG A 238 1.08 -12.74 29.29
CA ARG A 238 0.83 -11.69 30.29
C ARG A 238 -0.59 -11.14 30.15
N TRP A 239 -1.57 -11.99 30.46
CA TRP A 239 -2.98 -11.74 30.20
C TRP A 239 -3.52 -10.48 30.89
N SER A 240 -3.11 -10.25 32.15
CA SER A 240 -3.51 -9.04 32.90
C SER A 240 -3.02 -7.76 32.25
N ASP A 241 -1.79 -7.76 31.72
CA ASP A 241 -1.20 -6.61 31.07
C ASP A 241 -1.91 -6.31 29.73
N ALA A 242 -2.24 -7.36 28.97
CA ALA A 242 -3.01 -7.21 27.75
C ALA A 242 -4.40 -6.59 27.99
N VAL A 243 -5.11 -7.04 29.03
CA VAL A 243 -6.41 -6.47 29.41
C VAL A 243 -6.25 -5.07 29.98
N PHE A 244 -5.18 -4.77 30.70
CA PHE A 244 -4.88 -3.43 31.19
C PHE A 244 -4.67 -2.45 30.03
N TYR A 245 -3.83 -2.76 29.03
CA TYR A 245 -3.65 -1.95 27.83
C TYR A 245 -4.96 -1.78 27.06
N TYR A 246 -5.75 -2.85 26.95
CA TYR A 246 -7.04 -2.81 26.27
C TYR A 246 -8.02 -1.83 26.94
N ASN A 247 -8.11 -1.84 28.27
CA ASN A 247 -8.97 -0.92 29.02
C ASN A 247 -8.52 0.53 28.86
N GLN A 248 -7.21 0.79 28.90
CA GLN A 248 -6.67 2.14 28.66
C GLN A 248 -7.04 2.68 27.29
N ILE A 249 -6.95 1.82 26.24
CA ILE A 249 -7.23 2.26 24.88
C ILE A 249 -8.74 2.50 24.65
N GLN A 250 -9.63 1.83 25.39
CA GLN A 250 -11.09 2.03 25.29
C GLN A 250 -11.54 3.43 25.77
N GLU A 251 -10.78 4.08 26.63
CA GLU A 251 -11.03 5.43 27.14
C GLU A 251 -10.61 6.52 26.15
N SER A 252 -9.90 6.17 25.09
CA SER A 252 -9.35 7.08 24.10
C SER A 252 -10.19 7.18 22.82
N ASN A 253 -9.99 8.26 22.06
CA ASN A 253 -10.73 8.50 20.80
C ASN A 253 -10.12 7.72 19.63
N LEU A 254 -10.32 6.42 19.60
CA LEU A 254 -9.80 5.49 18.61
C LEU A 254 -10.42 5.62 17.22
N SER A 255 -9.61 5.41 16.20
CA SER A 255 -10.14 5.07 14.87
C SER A 255 -10.83 3.70 14.90
N GLN A 256 -11.72 3.46 13.94
CA GLN A 256 -12.46 2.21 13.86
C GLN A 256 -11.54 0.98 13.77
N ILE A 257 -10.50 1.03 12.93
CA ILE A 257 -9.53 -0.06 12.77
C ILE A 257 -8.77 -0.36 14.07
N GLN A 258 -8.42 0.67 14.83
CA GLN A 258 -7.72 0.50 16.10
C GLN A 258 -8.60 -0.19 17.15
N ARG A 259 -9.89 0.18 17.23
CA ARG A 259 -10.86 -0.50 18.10
C ARG A 259 -11.03 -1.96 17.74
N ILE A 260 -11.18 -2.28 16.46
CA ILE A 260 -11.33 -3.66 15.97
C ILE A 260 -10.09 -4.48 16.29
N ASN A 261 -8.91 -3.96 15.98
CA ASN A 261 -7.65 -4.67 16.24
C ASN A 261 -7.41 -4.90 17.74
N ALA A 262 -7.64 -3.89 18.57
CA ALA A 262 -7.50 -4.01 20.02
C ALA A 262 -8.46 -5.07 20.59
N ALA A 263 -9.72 -5.06 20.16
CA ALA A 263 -10.72 -6.04 20.57
C ALA A 263 -10.34 -7.46 20.12
N ALA A 264 -9.82 -7.63 18.90
CA ALA A 264 -9.37 -8.93 18.41
C ALA A 264 -8.12 -9.44 19.15
N TYR A 265 -7.15 -8.57 19.41
CA TYR A 265 -5.90 -8.95 20.10
C TYR A 265 -6.10 -9.36 21.55
N VAL A 266 -7.07 -8.75 22.25
CA VAL A 266 -7.33 -9.06 23.67
C VAL A 266 -8.13 -10.36 23.88
N MET A 267 -8.74 -10.94 22.84
CA MET A 267 -9.65 -12.12 22.94
C MET A 267 -9.04 -13.29 23.71
N SER A 268 -7.79 -13.70 23.35
CA SER A 268 -7.12 -14.80 24.01
C SER A 268 -6.85 -14.49 25.51
N SER A 269 -6.56 -13.24 25.83
CA SER A 269 -6.33 -12.82 27.22
C SER A 269 -7.64 -12.82 28.02
N MET A 270 -8.74 -12.40 27.41
CA MET A 270 -10.08 -12.45 28.04
C MET A 270 -10.53 -13.90 28.27
N GLU A 271 -10.27 -14.81 27.32
CA GLU A 271 -10.53 -16.24 27.50
C GLU A 271 -9.78 -16.80 28.73
N GLN A 272 -8.48 -16.50 28.86
CA GLN A 272 -7.66 -17.00 29.98
C GLN A 272 -8.06 -16.38 31.35
N MET A 273 -8.78 -15.29 31.33
CA MET A 273 -9.29 -14.59 32.52
C MET A 273 -10.79 -14.87 32.79
N ASP A 274 -11.38 -15.89 32.19
CA ASP A 274 -12.82 -16.23 32.29
C ASP A 274 -13.76 -15.07 31.92
N LYS A 275 -13.36 -14.23 30.95
CA LYS A 275 -14.14 -13.08 30.46
C LYS A 275 -14.46 -13.19 28.97
N LEU A 276 -14.46 -14.39 28.42
CA LEU A 276 -14.63 -14.61 26.99
C LEU A 276 -15.95 -14.04 26.45
N ASP A 277 -17.05 -14.20 27.16
CA ASP A 277 -18.36 -13.65 26.76
C ASP A 277 -18.31 -12.14 26.55
N LEU A 278 -17.64 -11.41 27.45
CA LEU A 278 -17.45 -9.97 27.31
C LEU A 278 -16.59 -9.62 26.10
N GLY A 279 -15.54 -10.41 25.87
CA GLY A 279 -14.68 -10.27 24.68
C GLY A 279 -15.48 -10.45 23.38
N ILE A 280 -16.27 -11.51 23.30
CA ILE A 280 -17.14 -11.80 22.13
C ILE A 280 -18.11 -10.64 21.88
N ILE A 281 -18.81 -10.15 22.91
CA ILE A 281 -19.77 -9.03 22.79
C ILE A 281 -19.07 -7.76 22.30
N ASN A 282 -17.91 -7.45 22.87
CA ASN A 282 -17.14 -6.26 22.48
C ASN A 282 -16.64 -6.34 21.03
N LEU A 283 -16.10 -7.50 20.62
CA LEU A 283 -15.63 -7.69 19.25
C LEU A 283 -16.77 -7.64 18.25
N GLU A 284 -17.90 -8.29 18.53
CA GLU A 284 -19.11 -8.25 17.69
C GLU A 284 -19.59 -6.81 17.47
N ARG A 285 -19.67 -6.01 18.54
CA ARG A 285 -20.08 -4.60 18.46
C ARG A 285 -19.16 -3.79 17.55
N ASN A 286 -17.84 -3.95 17.70
CA ASN A 286 -16.87 -3.25 16.86
C ASN A 286 -16.95 -3.70 15.40
N LEU A 287 -17.18 -4.98 15.13
CA LEU A 287 -17.34 -5.53 13.78
C LEU A 287 -18.61 -5.04 13.09
N LEU A 288 -19.73 -4.87 13.83
CA LEU A 288 -20.96 -4.30 13.28
C LEU A 288 -20.81 -2.86 12.78
N ASP A 289 -19.81 -2.14 13.27
CA ASP A 289 -19.50 -0.79 12.82
C ASP A 289 -18.55 -0.74 11.60
N CYS A 290 -18.04 -1.89 11.13
CA CYS A 290 -17.13 -1.96 9.98
C CYS A 290 -17.85 -1.60 8.66
N ARG A 291 -17.80 -0.32 8.25
CA ARG A 291 -18.54 0.22 7.09
C ARG A 291 -17.68 0.49 5.88
N ASP A 292 -16.40 0.75 6.10
CA ASP A 292 -15.49 1.24 5.06
C ASP A 292 -14.83 0.08 4.33
N SER A 293 -14.97 0.03 3.01
CA SER A 293 -14.43 -1.04 2.16
C SER A 293 -12.91 -1.18 2.25
N TYR A 294 -12.18 -0.09 2.51
CA TYR A 294 -10.72 -0.11 2.68
C TYR A 294 -10.27 -0.78 3.99
N LEU A 295 -11.18 -0.99 4.95
CA LEU A 295 -10.92 -1.71 6.20
C LEU A 295 -11.28 -3.20 6.12
N TYR A 296 -11.77 -3.67 4.97
CA TYR A 296 -12.33 -5.00 4.81
C TYR A 296 -11.39 -6.11 5.29
N ASP A 297 -10.12 -6.09 4.91
CA ASP A 297 -9.18 -7.16 5.27
C ASP A 297 -8.95 -7.22 6.79
N SER A 298 -8.79 -6.08 7.46
CA SER A 298 -8.66 -6.03 8.93
C SER A 298 -9.93 -6.48 9.64
N CYS A 299 -11.09 -6.06 9.15
CA CYS A 299 -12.39 -6.49 9.68
C CYS A 299 -12.60 -7.99 9.46
N TYR A 300 -12.19 -8.52 8.31
CA TYR A 300 -12.29 -9.94 8.01
C TYR A 300 -11.37 -10.79 8.90
N GLU A 301 -10.13 -10.36 9.13
CA GLU A 301 -9.22 -11.04 10.07
C GLU A 301 -9.79 -11.06 11.48
N ALA A 302 -10.34 -9.94 11.96
CA ALA A 302 -11.01 -9.85 13.26
C ALA A 302 -12.27 -10.72 13.30
N THR A 303 -13.01 -10.85 12.19
CA THR A 303 -14.14 -11.77 12.06
C THR A 303 -13.70 -13.22 12.18
N ASN A 304 -12.56 -13.60 11.63
CA ASN A 304 -12.03 -14.96 11.79
C ASN A 304 -11.66 -15.24 13.26
N VAL A 305 -11.11 -14.25 13.96
CA VAL A 305 -10.89 -14.35 15.42
C VAL A 305 -12.20 -14.58 16.14
N TYR A 306 -13.22 -13.78 15.86
CA TYR A 306 -14.58 -13.89 16.43
C TYR A 306 -15.18 -15.29 16.19
N VAL A 307 -15.16 -15.77 14.95
CA VAL A 307 -15.68 -17.09 14.56
C VAL A 307 -14.94 -18.22 15.25
N ASN A 308 -13.60 -18.13 15.35
CA ASN A 308 -12.80 -19.14 16.02
C ASN A 308 -13.14 -19.25 17.52
N PHE A 309 -13.40 -18.13 18.19
CA PHE A 309 -13.82 -18.13 19.59
C PHE A 309 -15.27 -18.62 19.75
N LEU A 310 -16.19 -18.26 18.84
CA LEU A 310 -17.54 -18.82 18.83
C LEU A 310 -17.54 -20.36 18.67
N LEU A 311 -16.66 -20.89 17.82
CA LEU A 311 -16.54 -22.35 17.59
C LEU A 311 -15.98 -23.12 18.80
N LYS A 312 -15.42 -22.43 19.79
CA LYS A 312 -15.09 -23.05 21.08
C LYS A 312 -16.30 -23.25 21.99
N GLU A 313 -17.25 -22.32 21.88
CA GLU A 313 -18.46 -22.27 22.74
C GLU A 313 -19.69 -22.92 22.10
N LYS A 314 -19.74 -22.95 20.76
CA LYS A 314 -20.92 -23.33 19.98
C LYS A 314 -20.61 -24.37 18.91
N THR A 315 -21.63 -25.14 18.55
CA THR A 315 -21.49 -26.02 17.38
C THR A 315 -21.36 -25.25 16.09
N PRO A 316 -20.70 -25.79 15.04
CA PRO A 316 -20.56 -25.12 13.75
C PRO A 316 -21.90 -24.65 13.16
N ARG A 317 -23.00 -25.43 13.37
CA ARG A 317 -24.32 -25.06 12.88
C ARG A 317 -24.92 -23.86 13.63
N GLU A 318 -24.70 -23.76 14.93
CA GLU A 318 -25.11 -22.60 15.73
C GLU A 318 -24.30 -21.34 15.32
N VAL A 319 -23.02 -21.48 15.03
CA VAL A 319 -22.20 -20.37 14.52
C VAL A 319 -22.74 -19.88 13.18
N ILE A 320 -23.05 -20.77 12.23
CA ILE A 320 -23.65 -20.41 10.94
C ILE A 320 -24.97 -19.66 11.14
N ASN A 321 -25.85 -20.14 12.04
CA ASN A 321 -27.10 -19.48 12.34
C ASN A 321 -26.91 -18.10 12.97
N LYS A 322 -25.93 -17.94 13.89
CA LYS A 322 -25.58 -16.63 14.45
C LYS A 322 -25.13 -15.65 13.37
N LEU A 323 -24.25 -16.09 12.44
CA LEU A 323 -23.79 -15.26 11.33
C LEU A 323 -24.93 -14.87 10.38
N ARG A 324 -25.89 -15.76 10.12
CA ARG A 324 -27.11 -15.43 9.35
C ARG A 324 -27.97 -14.37 10.03
N ASN A 325 -28.08 -14.42 11.34
CA ASN A 325 -28.81 -13.39 12.09
C ASN A 325 -28.09 -12.03 11.99
N LEU A 326 -26.76 -12.01 12.14
CA LEU A 326 -25.96 -10.80 11.96
C LEU A 326 -26.08 -10.21 10.55
N ILE A 327 -26.15 -11.06 9.51
CA ILE A 327 -26.44 -10.63 8.13
C ILE A 327 -27.82 -9.97 8.04
N SER A 328 -28.84 -10.53 8.68
CA SER A 328 -30.20 -9.97 8.65
C SER A 328 -30.33 -8.66 9.41
N GLU A 329 -29.56 -8.50 10.49
CA GLU A 329 -29.50 -7.27 11.31
C GLU A 329 -28.70 -6.15 10.63
N SER A 330 -27.87 -6.49 9.64
CA SER A 330 -26.94 -5.58 8.94
C SER A 330 -27.48 -5.11 7.57
N SER A 331 -28.80 -5.07 7.37
CA SER A 331 -29.45 -4.90 6.05
C SER A 331 -28.97 -3.70 5.20
N ASP A 332 -28.43 -2.65 5.82
CA ASP A 332 -28.03 -1.42 5.12
C ASP A 332 -26.49 -1.26 4.97
N LYS A 333 -25.71 -2.31 5.31
CA LYS A 333 -24.24 -2.23 5.36
C LYS A 333 -23.59 -3.31 4.49
N ASN A 334 -23.36 -3.03 3.22
CA ASN A 334 -22.92 -4.04 2.25
C ASN A 334 -21.61 -4.75 2.64
N SER A 335 -20.56 -4.03 3.06
CA SER A 335 -19.27 -4.62 3.45
C SER A 335 -19.38 -5.55 4.66
N VAL A 336 -20.22 -5.22 5.62
CA VAL A 336 -20.45 -6.04 6.81
C VAL A 336 -21.18 -7.34 6.45
N ILE A 337 -22.16 -7.25 5.56
CA ILE A 337 -22.90 -8.43 5.07
C ILE A 337 -21.98 -9.37 4.31
N GLU A 338 -21.15 -8.84 3.42
CA GLU A 338 -20.15 -9.60 2.68
C GLU A 338 -19.23 -10.37 3.65
N MET A 339 -18.70 -9.68 4.66
CA MET A 339 -17.81 -10.24 5.67
C MET A 339 -18.46 -11.41 6.44
N TRP A 340 -19.68 -11.23 6.96
CA TRP A 340 -20.42 -12.28 7.68
C TRP A 340 -20.80 -13.45 6.77
N ALA A 341 -21.19 -13.17 5.52
CA ALA A 341 -21.53 -14.19 4.55
C ALA A 341 -20.32 -15.07 4.21
N PHE A 342 -19.15 -14.48 4.00
CA PHE A 342 -17.92 -15.26 3.75
C PHE A 342 -17.45 -16.02 4.97
N ALA A 343 -17.55 -15.46 6.17
CA ALA A 343 -17.24 -16.19 7.40
C ALA A 343 -18.15 -17.42 7.58
N GLY A 344 -19.45 -17.27 7.32
CA GLY A 344 -20.40 -18.37 7.35
C GLY A 344 -20.11 -19.43 6.29
N LEU A 345 -19.73 -19.02 5.08
CA LEU A 345 -19.33 -19.91 3.99
C LEU A 345 -18.08 -20.71 4.36
N GLU A 346 -17.06 -20.09 4.97
CA GLU A 346 -15.85 -20.80 5.41
C GLU A 346 -16.13 -21.83 6.49
N VAL A 347 -17.05 -21.55 7.41
CA VAL A 347 -17.52 -22.54 8.38
C VAL A 347 -18.24 -23.70 7.69
N LEU A 348 -19.11 -23.43 6.69
CA LEU A 348 -19.78 -24.45 5.88
C LEU A 348 -18.78 -25.32 5.14
N GLU A 349 -17.85 -24.73 4.39
CA GLU A 349 -16.84 -25.45 3.61
C GLU A 349 -15.94 -26.32 4.50
N LYS A 350 -15.61 -25.85 5.70
CA LYS A 350 -14.74 -26.56 6.64
C LYS A 350 -15.43 -27.74 7.34
N PHE A 351 -16.67 -27.56 7.78
CA PHE A 351 -17.35 -28.54 8.64
C PHE A 351 -18.45 -29.34 7.93
N PHE A 352 -18.92 -28.90 6.77
CA PHE A 352 -19.98 -29.53 5.99
C PHE A 352 -19.65 -29.51 4.48
N PRO A 353 -18.45 -29.98 4.07
CA PRO A 353 -17.99 -29.89 2.67
C PRO A 353 -18.89 -30.68 1.70
N GLU A 354 -19.61 -31.69 2.19
CA GLU A 354 -20.58 -32.51 1.43
C GLU A 354 -21.85 -31.75 1.11
N ASN A 355 -22.14 -30.63 1.82
CA ASN A 355 -23.40 -29.89 1.65
C ASN A 355 -23.31 -28.87 0.50
N LEU A 356 -22.93 -29.36 -0.69
CA LEU A 356 -22.68 -28.54 -1.88
C LEU A 356 -23.88 -27.67 -2.27
N SER A 357 -25.13 -28.12 -2.00
CA SER A 357 -26.32 -27.33 -2.31
C SER A 357 -26.40 -26.05 -1.48
N GLU A 358 -26.11 -26.11 -0.20
CA GLU A 358 -26.09 -24.94 0.70
C GLU A 358 -24.93 -23.99 0.36
N ILE A 359 -23.74 -24.53 0.10
CA ILE A 359 -22.57 -23.77 -0.33
C ILE A 359 -22.88 -23.00 -1.64
N ARG A 360 -23.46 -23.64 -2.64
CA ARG A 360 -23.86 -22.99 -3.90
C ARG A 360 -24.89 -21.87 -3.69
N VAL A 361 -25.84 -22.04 -2.79
CA VAL A 361 -26.83 -21.00 -2.46
C VAL A 361 -26.14 -19.78 -1.85
N TYR A 362 -25.14 -19.96 -0.98
CA TYR A 362 -24.35 -18.85 -0.43
C TYR A 362 -23.63 -18.05 -1.52
N TYR A 363 -22.88 -18.73 -2.41
CA TYR A 363 -22.19 -18.07 -3.52
C TYR A 363 -23.15 -17.36 -4.47
N LYS A 364 -24.29 -18.00 -4.77
CA LYS A 364 -25.31 -17.41 -5.62
C LYS A 364 -25.88 -16.13 -4.99
N ASN A 365 -26.25 -16.18 -3.72
CA ASN A 365 -26.80 -15.02 -3.01
C ASN A 365 -25.82 -13.83 -2.99
N LEU A 366 -24.51 -14.09 -2.88
CA LEU A 366 -23.49 -13.03 -2.97
C LEU A 366 -23.46 -12.40 -4.35
N VAL A 367 -23.42 -13.22 -5.41
CA VAL A 367 -23.41 -12.73 -6.81
C VAL A 367 -24.71 -12.01 -7.19
N ASP A 368 -25.86 -12.45 -6.66
CA ASP A 368 -27.17 -11.84 -6.93
C ASP A 368 -27.36 -10.52 -6.15
N ARG A 369 -26.65 -10.34 -5.04
CA ARG A 369 -26.82 -9.20 -4.14
C ARG A 369 -25.84 -8.06 -4.38
N PHE A 370 -24.62 -8.36 -4.83
CA PHE A 370 -23.52 -7.41 -4.96
C PHE A 370 -23.09 -7.24 -6.41
N GLU A 371 -22.87 -6.01 -6.82
CA GLU A 371 -22.11 -5.73 -8.04
C GLU A 371 -20.64 -6.16 -7.87
N VAL A 372 -20.01 -6.59 -8.95
CA VAL A 372 -18.62 -7.10 -8.91
C VAL A 372 -17.63 -6.06 -8.33
N ASN A 373 -17.89 -4.78 -8.59
CA ASN A 373 -17.08 -3.68 -8.08
C ASN A 373 -17.30 -3.34 -6.60
N GLU A 374 -18.35 -3.88 -5.98
CA GLU A 374 -18.66 -3.67 -4.54
C GLU A 374 -17.97 -4.71 -3.66
N LEU A 375 -17.63 -5.88 -4.22
CA LEU A 375 -17.02 -6.99 -3.49
C LEU A 375 -15.52 -6.77 -3.24
N SER A 376 -15.00 -7.27 -2.13
CA SER A 376 -13.56 -7.29 -1.85
C SER A 376 -12.80 -8.22 -2.80
N ASN A 377 -11.48 -8.01 -2.95
CA ASN A 377 -10.65 -8.88 -3.80
C ASN A 377 -10.64 -10.34 -3.34
N ARG A 378 -10.70 -10.57 -2.03
CA ARG A 378 -10.81 -11.91 -1.44
C ARG A 378 -12.11 -12.61 -1.84
N SER A 379 -13.22 -11.89 -1.76
CA SER A 379 -14.52 -12.38 -2.15
C SER A 379 -14.59 -12.66 -3.66
N LEU A 380 -14.13 -11.73 -4.46
CA LEU A 380 -14.02 -11.89 -5.92
C LEU A 380 -13.22 -13.13 -6.29
N PHE A 381 -12.08 -13.33 -5.61
CA PHE A 381 -11.23 -14.49 -5.87
C PHE A 381 -11.94 -15.82 -5.54
N LYS A 382 -12.60 -15.92 -4.37
CA LYS A 382 -13.33 -17.12 -3.97
C LYS A 382 -14.52 -17.40 -4.90
N ILE A 383 -15.29 -16.37 -5.26
CA ILE A 383 -16.39 -16.47 -6.23
C ILE A 383 -15.86 -16.96 -7.59
N ALA A 384 -14.78 -16.35 -8.08
CA ALA A 384 -14.17 -16.75 -9.35
C ALA A 384 -13.73 -18.21 -9.36
N VAL A 385 -13.12 -18.70 -8.28
CA VAL A 385 -12.71 -20.09 -8.14
C VAL A 385 -13.95 -21.03 -8.11
N HIS A 386 -14.99 -20.67 -7.37
CA HIS A 386 -16.21 -21.49 -7.26
C HIS A 386 -16.95 -21.65 -8.60
N PHE A 387 -17.03 -20.58 -9.38
CA PHE A 387 -17.73 -20.59 -10.67
C PHE A 387 -16.85 -20.97 -11.87
N LEU A 388 -15.57 -21.32 -11.64
CA LEU A 388 -14.61 -21.58 -12.72
C LEU A 388 -15.10 -22.59 -13.78
N GLU A 389 -15.71 -23.68 -13.31
CA GLU A 389 -16.19 -24.76 -14.19
C GLU A 389 -17.69 -24.62 -14.53
N SER A 390 -18.50 -24.02 -13.64
CA SER A 390 -19.95 -23.94 -13.79
C SER A 390 -20.43 -22.70 -14.54
N ASN A 391 -19.73 -21.58 -14.43
CA ASN A 391 -20.02 -20.33 -15.13
C ASN A 391 -18.76 -19.48 -15.32
N SER A 392 -18.03 -19.79 -16.39
CA SER A 392 -16.76 -19.09 -16.70
C SER A 392 -16.90 -17.57 -16.86
N GLN A 393 -18.10 -17.06 -17.22
CA GLN A 393 -18.30 -15.63 -17.39
C GLN A 393 -18.26 -14.88 -16.04
N ILE A 394 -18.84 -15.45 -14.98
CA ILE A 394 -18.75 -14.90 -13.61
C ILE A 394 -17.27 -14.87 -13.19
N SER A 395 -16.54 -15.98 -13.39
CA SER A 395 -15.12 -16.06 -13.07
C SER A 395 -14.29 -15.01 -13.81
N ILE A 396 -14.53 -14.82 -15.10
CA ILE A 396 -13.84 -13.79 -15.91
C ILE A 396 -14.12 -12.40 -15.36
N ASN A 397 -15.35 -12.07 -15.02
CA ASN A 397 -15.74 -10.76 -14.51
C ASN A 397 -15.04 -10.49 -13.17
N CYS A 398 -15.02 -11.46 -12.26
CA CYS A 398 -14.33 -11.33 -10.97
C CYS A 398 -12.81 -11.18 -11.13
N TYR A 399 -12.16 -12.00 -11.95
CA TYR A 399 -10.72 -11.88 -12.18
C TYR A 399 -10.34 -10.60 -12.92
N ARG A 400 -11.18 -10.08 -13.83
CA ARG A 400 -10.98 -8.77 -14.46
C ARG A 400 -11.03 -7.65 -13.44
N GLU A 401 -11.97 -7.70 -12.50
CA GLU A 401 -12.08 -6.68 -11.47
C GLU A 401 -10.87 -6.70 -10.53
N ILE A 402 -10.41 -7.88 -10.09
CA ILE A 402 -9.15 -8.02 -9.33
C ILE A 402 -7.98 -7.41 -10.10
N LYS A 403 -7.87 -7.71 -11.41
CA LYS A 403 -6.84 -7.14 -12.29
C LYS A 403 -6.92 -5.61 -12.35
N ASN A 404 -8.12 -5.05 -12.50
CA ASN A 404 -8.32 -3.60 -12.60
C ASN A 404 -7.90 -2.85 -11.33
N ARG A 405 -8.07 -3.48 -10.17
CA ARG A 405 -7.65 -2.92 -8.87
C ARG A 405 -6.16 -3.04 -8.61
N SER A 406 -5.45 -3.83 -9.42
CA SER A 406 -3.99 -4.06 -9.32
C SER A 406 -3.53 -4.53 -7.93
N ASP A 407 -4.39 -5.25 -7.19
CA ASP A 407 -4.05 -5.82 -5.90
C ASP A 407 -2.96 -6.89 -6.04
N SER A 408 -1.84 -6.65 -5.41
CA SER A 408 -0.62 -7.45 -5.55
C SER A 408 -0.79 -8.92 -5.11
N VAL A 409 -1.64 -9.19 -4.12
CA VAL A 409 -1.82 -10.55 -3.55
C VAL A 409 -2.53 -11.50 -4.54
N TYR A 410 -3.58 -11.02 -5.19
CA TYR A 410 -4.41 -11.84 -6.08
C TYR A 410 -4.12 -11.61 -7.57
N LEU A 411 -3.41 -10.53 -7.91
CA LEU A 411 -3.20 -10.07 -9.29
C LEU A 411 -2.61 -11.18 -10.18
N MET A 412 -1.50 -11.79 -9.75
CA MET A 412 -0.82 -12.80 -10.57
C MET A 412 -1.70 -14.02 -10.82
N THR A 413 -2.38 -14.53 -9.79
CA THR A 413 -3.30 -15.67 -9.95
C THR A 413 -4.47 -15.30 -10.84
N ALA A 414 -5.03 -14.09 -10.70
CA ALA A 414 -6.12 -13.61 -11.56
C ALA A 414 -5.68 -13.52 -13.04
N LEU A 415 -4.49 -13.00 -13.33
CA LEU A 415 -3.95 -12.93 -14.68
C LEU A 415 -3.73 -14.32 -15.29
N LEU A 416 -3.13 -15.25 -14.56
CA LEU A 416 -2.92 -16.63 -15.02
C LEU A 416 -4.25 -17.35 -15.29
N ARG A 417 -5.25 -17.14 -14.44
CA ARG A 417 -6.60 -17.72 -14.64
C ARG A 417 -7.33 -17.09 -15.81
N LEU A 418 -7.22 -15.76 -16.00
CA LEU A 418 -7.76 -15.09 -17.19
C LEU A 418 -7.11 -15.58 -18.47
N HIS A 419 -5.78 -15.71 -18.50
CA HIS A 419 -5.04 -16.26 -19.63
C HIS A 419 -5.59 -17.64 -20.04
N ARG A 420 -5.74 -18.55 -19.07
CA ARG A 420 -6.32 -19.87 -19.31
C ARG A 420 -7.75 -19.79 -19.84
N LEU A 421 -8.63 -19.02 -19.18
CA LEU A 421 -10.03 -18.90 -19.57
C LEU A 421 -10.19 -18.32 -20.99
N TYR A 422 -9.33 -17.35 -21.38
CA TYR A 422 -9.32 -16.82 -22.73
C TYR A 422 -8.79 -17.82 -23.76
N ASN A 423 -7.77 -18.59 -23.41
CA ASN A 423 -7.25 -19.65 -24.26
C ASN A 423 -8.31 -20.75 -24.50
N ASP A 424 -8.99 -21.19 -23.44
CA ASP A 424 -10.07 -22.18 -23.51
C ASP A 424 -11.27 -21.68 -24.36
N GLN A 425 -11.45 -20.35 -24.46
CA GLN A 425 -12.47 -19.70 -25.30
C GLN A 425 -11.98 -19.33 -26.71
N GLY A 426 -10.72 -19.62 -27.07
CA GLY A 426 -10.13 -19.28 -28.36
C GLY A 426 -9.97 -17.77 -28.61
N LYS A 427 -9.83 -16.96 -27.55
CA LYS A 427 -9.69 -15.50 -27.63
C LYS A 427 -8.22 -15.08 -27.71
N GLU A 428 -7.57 -15.34 -28.86
CA GLU A 428 -6.13 -15.15 -29.05
C GLU A 428 -5.63 -13.74 -28.69
N GLU A 429 -6.34 -12.69 -29.08
CA GLU A 429 -5.95 -11.30 -28.74
C GLU A 429 -5.94 -11.07 -27.22
N SER A 430 -6.94 -11.59 -26.49
CA SER A 430 -7.01 -11.48 -25.04
C SER A 430 -5.91 -12.28 -24.33
N VAL A 431 -5.52 -13.42 -24.90
CA VAL A 431 -4.39 -14.25 -24.43
C VAL A 431 -3.09 -13.46 -24.56
N GLU A 432 -2.79 -12.88 -25.74
CA GLU A 432 -1.57 -12.09 -25.97
C GLU A 432 -1.48 -10.87 -25.04
N ILE A 433 -2.60 -10.16 -24.83
CA ILE A 433 -2.67 -9.03 -23.90
C ILE A 433 -2.35 -9.50 -22.46
N THR A 434 -2.96 -10.60 -22.04
CA THR A 434 -2.78 -11.11 -20.67
C THR A 434 -1.36 -11.62 -20.43
N GLU A 435 -0.70 -12.22 -21.45
CA GLU A 435 0.72 -12.59 -21.37
C GLU A 435 1.63 -11.37 -21.13
N LYS A 436 1.37 -10.27 -21.84
CA LYS A 436 2.11 -9.01 -21.64
C LYS A 436 1.89 -8.46 -20.25
N GLU A 437 0.66 -8.54 -19.74
CA GLU A 437 0.32 -8.10 -18.38
C GLU A 437 0.97 -8.98 -17.31
N ILE A 438 1.06 -10.30 -17.50
CA ILE A 438 1.78 -11.23 -16.61
C ILE A 438 3.26 -10.84 -16.54
N LYS A 439 3.93 -10.69 -17.69
CA LYS A 439 5.33 -10.26 -17.77
C LYS A 439 5.55 -8.91 -17.08
N HIS A 440 4.60 -8.01 -17.23
CA HIS A 440 4.59 -6.70 -16.59
C HIS A 440 4.47 -6.79 -15.05
N ALA A 441 3.54 -7.61 -14.57
CA ALA A 441 3.30 -7.82 -13.14
C ALA A 441 4.54 -8.42 -12.44
N VAL A 442 5.30 -9.29 -13.12
CA VAL A 442 6.57 -9.84 -12.62
C VAL A 442 7.59 -8.73 -12.38
N ILE A 443 7.73 -7.82 -13.35
CA ILE A 443 8.73 -6.74 -13.25
C ILE A 443 8.38 -5.77 -12.12
N ILE A 444 7.08 -5.51 -11.90
CA ILE A 444 6.62 -4.58 -10.86
C ILE A 444 6.73 -5.20 -9.45
N ASN A 445 6.30 -6.45 -9.28
CA ASN A 445 6.09 -7.05 -7.96
C ASN A 445 7.18 -8.08 -7.58
N GLY A 446 8.07 -8.45 -8.52
CA GLY A 446 9.08 -9.48 -8.31
C GLY A 446 8.48 -10.88 -8.15
N GLU A 447 9.34 -11.83 -7.73
CA GLU A 447 8.94 -13.23 -7.56
C GLU A 447 8.07 -13.49 -6.31
N ASN A 448 7.95 -12.55 -5.39
CA ASN A 448 7.23 -12.76 -4.13
C ASN A 448 5.71 -12.96 -4.31
N GLY A 449 5.13 -12.42 -5.38
CA GLY A 449 3.75 -12.71 -5.78
C GLY A 449 3.50 -14.17 -6.19
N PHE A 450 4.56 -14.98 -6.35
CA PHE A 450 4.49 -16.36 -6.82
C PHE A 450 4.40 -17.40 -5.68
N ASN A 451 4.69 -17.01 -4.45
CA ASN A 451 4.69 -17.96 -3.33
C ASN A 451 3.29 -18.53 -3.05
N SER A 452 2.25 -17.78 -3.37
CA SER A 452 0.83 -18.18 -3.23
C SER A 452 0.29 -18.98 -4.41
N LEU A 453 1.03 -19.09 -5.52
CA LEU A 453 0.57 -19.80 -6.72
C LEU A 453 0.47 -21.30 -6.48
N THR A 454 -0.61 -21.91 -6.99
CA THR A 454 -0.75 -23.36 -7.02
C THR A 454 0.33 -23.99 -7.90
N LYS A 455 0.59 -25.30 -7.72
CA LYS A 455 1.53 -26.03 -8.59
C LYS A 455 1.18 -25.89 -10.08
N TYR A 456 -0.10 -25.86 -10.39
CA TYR A 456 -0.59 -25.70 -11.77
C TYR A 456 -0.33 -24.29 -12.33
N ASP A 457 -0.61 -23.26 -11.53
CA ASP A 457 -0.36 -21.89 -11.93
C ASP A 457 1.14 -21.61 -12.14
N LYS A 458 2.01 -22.26 -11.32
CA LYS A 458 3.47 -22.20 -11.50
C LYS A 458 3.93 -22.81 -12.81
N ILE A 459 3.31 -23.93 -13.25
CA ILE A 459 3.62 -24.55 -14.56
C ILE A 459 3.23 -23.60 -15.70
N LEU A 460 2.01 -23.06 -15.67
CA LEU A 460 1.54 -22.13 -16.68
C LEU A 460 2.40 -20.87 -16.72
N PHE A 461 2.75 -20.32 -15.55
CA PHE A 461 3.65 -19.19 -15.42
C PHE A 461 5.00 -19.46 -16.10
N ASN A 462 5.64 -20.59 -15.78
CA ASN A 462 6.92 -20.95 -16.37
C ASN A 462 6.82 -21.08 -17.90
N GLN A 463 5.74 -21.65 -18.44
CA GLN A 463 5.50 -21.75 -19.89
C GLN A 463 5.44 -20.36 -20.56
N ILE A 464 4.77 -19.38 -19.93
CA ILE A 464 4.67 -18.00 -20.42
C ILE A 464 6.02 -17.29 -20.37
N MET A 465 6.83 -17.60 -19.36
CA MET A 465 8.15 -17.01 -19.12
C MET A 465 9.29 -17.76 -19.81
N ASP A 466 9.07 -19.00 -20.32
CA ASP A 466 10.07 -19.80 -21.05
C ASP A 466 10.58 -19.06 -22.27
N GLY A 467 11.86 -18.70 -22.23
CA GLY A 467 12.57 -17.86 -23.22
C GLY A 467 13.16 -16.59 -22.59
N GLN A 468 12.88 -16.29 -21.33
CA GLN A 468 13.43 -15.15 -20.61
C GLN A 468 14.13 -15.55 -19.29
N SER A 469 14.73 -16.75 -19.24
CA SER A 469 15.60 -17.16 -18.13
C SER A 469 16.80 -16.23 -18.06
N GLY A 470 16.77 -15.30 -17.12
CA GLY A 470 17.85 -14.33 -16.93
C GLY A 470 17.40 -12.87 -16.85
N MET A 471 16.13 -12.61 -16.58
CA MET A 471 15.69 -11.26 -16.23
C MET A 471 16.27 -10.86 -14.85
N ILE A 472 17.59 -10.62 -14.85
CA ILE A 472 18.17 -9.57 -13.99
C ILE A 472 17.46 -8.31 -14.51
N VAL A 473 16.62 -7.72 -13.67
CA VAL A 473 15.89 -6.50 -14.03
C VAL A 473 16.94 -5.44 -14.32
N ASP A 474 17.29 -5.29 -15.60
CA ASP A 474 18.19 -4.24 -16.05
C ASP A 474 17.52 -2.90 -15.73
N SER A 475 18.31 -1.98 -15.17
CA SER A 475 17.83 -0.64 -14.79
C SER A 475 17.20 0.12 -15.97
N ASN A 476 17.59 -0.19 -17.21
CA ASN A 476 17.03 0.37 -18.43
C ASN A 476 15.65 -0.22 -18.74
N ALA A 477 15.46 -1.53 -18.58
CA ALA A 477 14.17 -2.19 -18.76
C ALA A 477 13.17 -1.71 -17.70
N MET A 478 13.62 -1.48 -16.45
CA MET A 478 12.80 -0.90 -15.39
C MET A 478 12.38 0.53 -15.72
N ASN A 479 13.28 1.37 -16.19
CA ASN A 479 12.97 2.74 -16.59
C ASN A 479 12.02 2.79 -17.80
N GLU A 480 12.21 1.95 -18.82
CA GLU A 480 11.30 1.86 -19.96
C GLU A 480 9.91 1.41 -19.53
N LEU A 481 9.81 0.49 -18.60
CA LEU A 481 8.57 0.00 -18.06
C LEU A 481 7.83 1.08 -17.26
N VAL A 482 8.50 1.72 -16.31
CA VAL A 482 7.92 2.82 -15.51
C VAL A 482 7.47 3.95 -16.44
N CYS A 483 8.26 4.28 -17.47
CA CYS A 483 7.87 5.24 -18.49
C CYS A 483 6.62 4.81 -19.25
N SER A 484 6.46 3.52 -19.55
CA SER A 484 5.28 2.99 -20.26
C SER A 484 4.02 3.03 -19.42
N LEU A 485 4.14 2.74 -18.12
CA LEU A 485 3.03 2.77 -17.15
C LEU A 485 2.53 4.20 -16.90
N ILE A 486 3.47 5.15 -16.77
CA ILE A 486 3.16 6.54 -16.46
C ILE A 486 2.71 7.32 -17.71
N SER A 487 3.13 6.93 -18.91
CA SER A 487 2.83 7.62 -20.17
C SER A 487 2.35 6.67 -21.29
N PRO A 488 1.16 6.09 -21.19
CA PRO A 488 0.67 5.12 -22.17
C PRO A 488 0.53 5.68 -23.61
N LYS A 489 0.42 7.01 -23.78
CA LYS A 489 0.28 7.65 -25.10
C LYS A 489 1.57 7.65 -25.95
N ARG A 490 2.76 7.51 -25.37
CA ARG A 490 4.03 7.47 -26.14
C ARG A 490 4.24 6.17 -26.92
N LEU A 491 3.65 5.06 -26.48
CA LEU A 491 3.71 3.78 -27.19
C LEU A 491 2.90 3.77 -28.50
N ALA A 492 1.77 4.48 -28.53
CA ALA A 492 0.93 4.59 -29.74
C ALA A 492 1.61 5.41 -30.86
N VAL A 493 2.36 6.46 -30.53
CA VAL A 493 3.04 7.33 -31.50
C VAL A 493 4.24 6.62 -32.17
N ARG A 494 4.98 5.76 -31.46
CA ARG A 494 6.09 4.99 -32.07
C ARG A 494 5.64 3.93 -33.06
N LYS A 495 4.43 3.38 -32.93
CA LYS A 495 3.89 2.40 -33.90
C LYS A 495 3.47 3.04 -35.24
N ILE A 496 3.08 4.32 -35.22
CA ILE A 496 2.64 5.04 -36.43
C ILE A 496 3.84 5.52 -37.26
N SER A 497 4.98 5.84 -36.65
CA SER A 497 6.18 6.31 -37.37
C SER A 497 7.03 5.21 -38.05
N LYS A 498 6.76 3.92 -37.76
CA LYS A 498 7.43 2.78 -38.40
C LYS A 498 6.66 2.17 -39.58
N ARG A 499 5.54 2.78 -39.99
CA ARG A 499 4.72 2.37 -41.14
C ARG A 499 4.59 3.46 -42.23
N LYS A 500 5.60 4.33 -42.34
CA LYS A 500 5.74 5.19 -43.53
C LYS A 500 7.09 4.96 -44.20
#